data_a9ad1a5eaf6570244b32d9337b519aca
#
_entry.id   a9ad1a5eaf6570244b32d9337b519aca
#
_cell.length_a   1.000
_cell.length_b   1.000
_cell.length_c   1.000
_cell.angle_alpha   90.00
_cell.angle_beta   90.00
_cell.angle_gamma   90.00
#
_symmetry.space_group_name_H-M   'P 1'
#
loop_
_entity.id
_entity.type
_entity.pdbx_description
1 polymer ?
#
loop_
_entity_poly.entity_id
_entity_poly.type
_entity_poly.pdbx_seq_one_letter_code
_entity_poly.pdbx_strand_id
1 'polypeptide(L)'
;FEKTALEEMDHLEQFSDRINYFGGVPTTKPNPIKVGGTLQKMVQDDLETEYEAIRLYKGQIAIAKEIGDTTTRLMLEKILTTEEEHADKWETVLKKHVK
;
A
#
# COMPACT_ATOMS: atom_id res chain seq x y z
N PHE A 1 -12.45 3.98 7.37
CA PHE A 1 -11.11 4.64 7.38
C PHE A 1 -10.21 4.05 8.46
N GLU A 2 -10.71 3.89 9.68
CA GLU A 2 -9.90 3.39 10.78
C GLU A 2 -9.33 1.99 10.52
N LYS A 3 -10.17 1.08 10.02
CA LYS A 3 -9.74 -0.28 9.68
C LYS A 3 -8.65 -0.28 8.61
N THR A 4 -8.80 0.52 7.56
CA THR A 4 -7.81 0.64 6.49
C THR A 4 -6.49 1.21 7.02
N ALA A 5 -6.55 2.23 7.90
CA ALA A 5 -5.36 2.79 8.50
C ALA A 5 -4.60 1.77 9.34
N LEU A 6 -5.30 0.93 10.12
CA LEU A 6 -4.68 -0.13 10.92
C LEU A 6 -4.03 -1.19 10.04
N GLU A 7 -4.67 -1.57 8.93
CA GLU A 7 -4.11 -2.51 7.96
C GLU A 7 -2.82 -1.96 7.36
N GLU A 8 -2.79 -0.67 7.00
CA GLU A 8 -1.60 -0.01 6.46
C GLU A 8 -0.44 0.01 7.46
N MET A 9 -0.73 0.25 8.75
CA MET A 9 0.28 0.20 9.80
C MET A 9 0.86 -1.20 9.94
N ASP A 10 0.03 -2.24 9.88
CA ASP A 10 0.47 -3.63 9.93
C ASP A 10 1.37 -3.97 8.73
N HIS A 11 1.01 -3.53 7.54
CA HIS A 11 1.81 -3.74 6.32
C HIS A 11 3.19 -3.07 6.45
N LEU A 12 3.22 -1.84 6.95
CA LEU A 12 4.47 -1.12 7.16
C LEU A 12 5.37 -1.86 8.14
N GLU A 13 4.83 -2.36 9.23
CA GLU A 13 5.55 -3.13 10.23
C GLU A 13 6.14 -4.41 9.63
N GLN A 14 5.36 -5.17 8.89
CA GLN A 14 5.81 -6.39 8.21
C GLN A 14 6.96 -6.09 7.26
N PHE A 15 6.82 -5.03 6.48
CA PHE A 15 7.84 -4.61 5.51
C PHE A 15 9.13 -4.18 6.22
N SER A 16 9.02 -3.42 7.30
CA SER A 16 10.17 -2.98 8.11
C SER A 16 10.89 -4.16 8.74
N ASP A 17 10.15 -5.12 9.28
CA ASP A 17 10.72 -6.33 9.87
C ASP A 17 11.51 -7.11 8.83
N ARG A 18 11.00 -7.22 7.61
CA ARG A 18 11.67 -7.94 6.54
C ARG A 18 12.94 -7.24 6.07
N ILE A 19 12.91 -5.91 5.97
CA ILE A 19 14.10 -5.12 5.64
C ILE A 19 15.17 -5.29 6.72
N ASN A 20 14.77 -5.24 7.99
CA ASN A 20 15.69 -5.44 9.10
C ASN A 20 16.33 -6.83 9.08
N TYR A 21 15.56 -7.85 8.70
CA TYR A 21 16.07 -9.21 8.54
C TYR A 21 17.25 -9.27 7.57
N PHE A 22 17.21 -8.47 6.49
CA PHE A 22 18.29 -8.40 5.51
C PHE A 22 19.37 -7.36 5.85
N GLY A 23 19.30 -6.77 7.03
CA GLY A 23 20.28 -5.75 7.45
C GLY A 23 20.06 -4.37 6.86
N GLY A 24 18.90 -4.14 6.24
CA GLY A 24 18.54 -2.83 5.73
C GLY A 24 17.95 -1.93 6.81
N VAL A 25 17.93 -0.63 6.56
CA VAL A 25 17.27 0.34 7.43
C VAL A 25 16.05 0.90 6.69
N PRO A 26 14.83 0.62 7.17
CA PRO A 26 13.65 1.12 6.50
C PRO A 26 13.54 2.64 6.61
N THR A 27 13.04 3.26 5.56
CA THR A 27 12.72 4.68 5.59
C THR A 27 11.41 4.85 6.34
N THR A 28 11.45 5.58 7.45
CA THR A 28 10.26 5.80 8.29
C THR A 28 9.59 7.14 8.04
N LYS A 29 10.13 7.94 7.12
CA LYS A 29 9.56 9.25 6.82
C LYS A 29 8.27 9.08 6.02
N PRO A 30 7.11 9.45 6.59
CA PRO A 30 5.85 9.31 5.88
C PRO A 30 5.76 10.31 4.72
N ASN A 31 5.00 9.95 3.69
CA ASN A 31 4.68 10.89 2.63
C ASN A 31 3.84 12.03 3.20
N PRO A 32 3.96 13.25 2.64
CA PRO A 32 3.12 14.36 3.09
C PRO A 32 1.65 13.99 3.01
N ILE A 33 0.91 14.29 4.06
CA ILE A 33 -0.54 14.06 4.07
C ILE A 33 -1.20 15.13 3.19
N LYS A 34 -1.95 14.67 2.19
CA LYS A 34 -2.74 15.58 1.36
C LYS A 34 -3.99 15.97 2.13
N VAL A 35 -4.24 17.27 2.25
CA VAL A 35 -5.45 17.77 2.90
C VAL A 35 -6.46 18.10 1.81
N GLY A 36 -7.53 17.31 1.73
CA GLY A 36 -8.61 17.53 0.77
C GLY A 36 -9.74 18.36 1.34
N GLY A 37 -10.37 19.20 0.52
CA GLY A 37 -11.48 20.06 0.93
C GLY A 37 -12.84 19.37 0.99
N THR A 38 -13.01 18.21 0.32
CA THR A 38 -14.26 17.46 0.27
C THR A 38 -13.99 15.98 0.50
N LEU A 39 -15.01 15.26 0.91
CA LEU A 39 -14.92 13.80 1.09
C LEU A 39 -14.52 13.10 -0.21
N GLN A 40 -15.10 13.52 -1.34
CA GLN A 40 -14.76 12.99 -2.65
C GLN A 40 -13.27 13.19 -2.96
N LYS A 41 -12.75 14.37 -2.69
CA LYS A 41 -11.34 14.70 -2.89
C LYS A 41 -10.45 13.82 -2.00
N MET A 42 -10.83 13.63 -0.75
CA MET A 42 -10.09 12.77 0.18
C MET A 42 -10.02 11.33 -0.32
N VAL A 43 -11.14 10.80 -0.81
CA VAL A 43 -11.19 9.44 -1.36
C VAL A 43 -10.32 9.33 -2.62
N GLN A 44 -10.33 10.34 -3.49
CA GLN A 44 -9.48 10.36 -4.68
C GLN A 44 -8.00 10.38 -4.30
N ASP A 45 -7.62 11.18 -3.30
CA ASP A 45 -6.24 11.24 -2.83
C ASP A 45 -5.79 9.92 -2.21
N ASP A 46 -6.66 9.27 -1.44
CA ASP A 46 -6.40 7.95 -0.87
C ASP A 46 -6.22 6.90 -1.97
N LEU A 47 -7.05 6.96 -3.01
CA LEU A 47 -6.95 6.04 -4.15
C LEU A 47 -5.65 6.21 -4.91
N GLU A 48 -5.20 7.45 -5.13
CA GLU A 48 -3.90 7.71 -5.77
C GLU A 48 -2.75 7.13 -4.93
N THR A 49 -2.83 7.27 -3.61
CA THR A 49 -1.84 6.71 -2.68
C THR A 49 -1.80 5.19 -2.78
N GLU A 50 -2.98 4.55 -2.86
CA GLU A 50 -3.06 3.08 -3.05
C GLU A 50 -2.43 2.66 -4.38
N TYR A 51 -2.66 3.38 -5.46
CA TYR A 51 -2.06 3.06 -6.75
C TYR A 51 -0.54 3.18 -6.73
N GLU A 52 0.00 4.19 -6.04
CA GLU A 52 1.44 4.33 -5.87
C GLU A 52 2.03 3.15 -5.09
N ALA A 53 1.36 2.75 -4.01
CA ALA A 53 1.75 1.60 -3.20
C ALA A 53 1.73 0.31 -4.04
N ILE A 54 0.69 0.11 -4.83
CA ILE A 54 0.55 -1.05 -5.71
C ILE A 54 1.74 -1.13 -6.68
N ARG A 55 2.11 -0.01 -7.30
CA ARG A 55 3.26 0.04 -8.21
C ARG A 55 4.56 -0.32 -7.50
N LEU A 56 4.76 0.21 -6.30
CA LEU A 56 5.95 -0.09 -5.50
C LEU A 56 6.04 -1.57 -5.14
N TYR A 57 4.94 -2.16 -4.67
CA TYR A 57 4.91 -3.57 -4.32
C TYR A 57 5.16 -4.47 -5.52
N LYS A 58 4.60 -4.15 -6.68
CA LYS A 58 4.86 -4.90 -7.92
C LYS A 58 6.34 -4.87 -8.30
N GLY A 59 6.99 -3.71 -8.15
CA GLY A 59 8.43 -3.59 -8.40
C GLY A 59 9.25 -4.42 -7.42
N GLN A 60 8.91 -4.38 -6.14
CA GLN A 60 9.61 -5.16 -5.11
C GLN A 60 9.40 -6.67 -5.29
N ILE A 61 8.21 -7.09 -5.68
CA ILE A 61 7.92 -8.49 -5.99
C ILE A 61 8.81 -8.99 -7.12
N ALA A 62 8.97 -8.18 -8.17
CA ALA A 62 9.83 -8.53 -9.30
C ALA A 62 11.29 -8.73 -8.84
N ILE A 63 11.79 -7.86 -7.98
CA ILE A 63 13.15 -7.95 -7.43
C ILE A 63 13.29 -9.20 -6.56
N ALA A 64 12.34 -9.44 -5.66
CA ALA A 64 12.37 -10.62 -4.78
C ALA A 64 12.37 -11.92 -5.58
N LYS A 65 11.58 -11.97 -6.65
CA LYS A 65 11.55 -13.11 -7.56
C LYS A 65 12.89 -13.31 -8.25
N GLU A 66 13.50 -12.24 -8.74
CA GLU A 66 14.79 -12.29 -9.45
C GLU A 66 15.91 -12.81 -8.55
N ILE A 67 15.97 -12.38 -7.30
CA ILE A 67 17.00 -12.84 -6.36
C ILE A 67 16.66 -14.16 -5.67
N GLY A 68 15.48 -14.72 -5.94
CA GLY A 68 15.06 -16.00 -5.36
C GLY A 68 14.58 -15.92 -3.91
N ASP A 69 14.22 -14.73 -3.43
CA ASP A 69 13.69 -14.56 -2.07
C ASP A 69 12.19 -14.84 -2.04
N THR A 70 11.83 -16.10 -2.00
CA THR A 70 10.45 -16.56 -2.04
C THR A 70 9.62 -16.05 -0.85
N THR A 71 10.21 -16.03 0.33
CA THR A 71 9.50 -15.57 1.54
C THR A 71 9.09 -14.10 1.44
N THR A 72 9.99 -13.24 1.01
CA THR A 72 9.68 -11.82 0.79
C THR A 72 8.66 -11.65 -0.34
N ARG A 73 8.82 -12.40 -1.43
CA ARG A 73 7.87 -12.36 -2.53
C ARG A 73 6.45 -12.71 -2.07
N LEU A 74 6.27 -13.78 -1.31
CA LEU A 74 4.95 -14.19 -0.82
C LEU A 74 4.35 -13.16 0.14
N MET A 75 5.18 -12.58 1.01
CA MET A 75 4.73 -11.52 1.92
C MET A 75 4.22 -10.31 1.13
N LEU A 76 4.98 -9.87 0.13
CA LEU A 76 4.62 -8.71 -0.69
C LEU A 76 3.39 -8.99 -1.55
N GLU A 77 3.25 -10.19 -2.09
CA GLU A 77 2.06 -10.58 -2.88
C GLU A 77 0.80 -10.54 -2.03
N LYS A 78 0.89 -10.97 -0.78
CA LYS A 78 -0.23 -10.91 0.16
C LYS A 78 -0.63 -9.46 0.46
N ILE A 79 0.36 -8.60 0.71
CA ILE A 79 0.11 -7.18 0.94
C ILE A 79 -0.49 -6.53 -0.31
N LEU A 80 0.05 -6.84 -1.49
CA LEU A 80 -0.46 -6.33 -2.76
C LEU A 80 -1.94 -6.69 -2.96
N THR A 81 -2.32 -7.92 -2.65
CA THR A 81 -3.71 -8.36 -2.74
C THR A 81 -4.63 -7.48 -1.89
N THR A 82 -4.21 -7.18 -0.66
CA THR A 82 -4.97 -6.30 0.24
C THR A 82 -5.07 -4.88 -0.32
N GLU A 83 -3.97 -4.34 -0.86
CA GLU A 83 -3.96 -3.00 -1.45
C GLU A 83 -4.87 -2.90 -2.67
N GLU A 84 -4.89 -3.93 -3.49
CA GLU A 84 -5.78 -3.98 -4.66
C GLU A 84 -7.25 -4.05 -4.24
N GLU A 85 -7.56 -4.77 -3.16
CA GLU A 85 -8.91 -4.79 -2.59
C GLU A 85 -9.33 -3.41 -2.08
N HIS A 86 -8.42 -2.69 -1.41
CA HIS A 86 -8.69 -1.32 -0.95
C HIS A 86 -8.95 -0.38 -2.13
N ALA A 87 -8.14 -0.44 -3.17
CA ALA A 87 -8.32 0.39 -4.36
C ALA A 87 -9.67 0.11 -5.01
N ASP A 88 -10.06 -1.16 -5.13
CA ASP A 88 -11.36 -1.54 -5.69
C ASP A 88 -12.52 -0.96 -4.89
N LYS A 89 -12.43 -1.01 -3.56
CA LYS A 89 -13.44 -0.41 -2.68
C LYS A 89 -13.59 1.08 -2.91
N TRP A 90 -12.47 1.81 -2.97
CA TRP A 90 -12.49 3.25 -3.21
C TRP A 90 -13.02 3.61 -4.58
N GLU A 91 -12.64 2.86 -5.61
CA GLU A 91 -13.18 3.04 -6.96
C GLU A 91 -14.70 2.85 -6.99
N THR A 92 -15.19 1.84 -6.29
CA THR A 92 -16.63 1.57 -6.18
C THR A 92 -17.36 2.73 -5.50
N VAL A 93 -16.79 3.25 -4.41
CA VAL A 93 -17.37 4.40 -3.70
C VAL A 93 -17.45 5.61 -4.62
N LEU A 94 -16.38 5.91 -5.36
CA LEU A 94 -16.36 7.04 -6.28
C LEU A 94 -17.40 6.90 -7.39
N LYS A 95 -17.55 5.72 -7.97
CA LYS A 95 -18.54 5.47 -9.01
C LYS A 95 -19.96 5.69 -8.54
N LYS A 96 -20.27 5.39 -7.27
CA LYS A 96 -21.60 5.57 -6.70
C LYS A 96 -21.94 7.03 -6.42
N HIS A 97 -20.94 7.86 -6.13
CA HIS A 97 -21.12 9.23 -5.66
C HIS A 97 -20.74 10.29 -6.69
N VAL A 98 -20.15 9.89 -7.80
CA VAL A 98 -19.79 10.78 -8.91
C VAL A 98 -20.69 10.48 -10.10
N LYS A 99 -21.61 11.36 -10.35
CA LYS A 99 -22.46 11.28 -11.54
C LYS A 99 -22.22 12.50 -12.42
#